data_cdc299c530d162c4bf8e451bc3d241eb
#
_entry.id   cdc299c530d162c4bf8e451bc3d241eb
#
_cell.length_a   1.000
_cell.length_b   1.000
_cell.length_c   1.000
_cell.angle_alpha   90.00
_cell.angle_beta   90.00
_cell.angle_gamma   90.00
#
_symmetry.space_group_name_H-M   'P 1'
#
loop_
_entity.id
_entity.type
_entity.pdbx_description
1 polymer ?
#
loop_
_entity_poly.entity_id
_entity_poly.type
_entity_poly.pdbx_seq_one_letter_code
_entity_poly.pdbx_strand_id
1 'polypeptide(L)'
;CGHAVLNYIIRDHDNYAFQNRKNHLVSIAEQLNAKWGAGTVELCITDQYYNMKEIIEQNIHLIENAKKACEKVGLIPNVSPIRGGTDGCHLSFRGLPCPDIGTGAHAYHGPYEHISAQSMDKVVDMVIELVKIYSTFSK
;
A
#
# COMPACT_ATOMS: atom_id res chain seq x y z
N CYS A 1 7.88 -36.74 -5.16
CA CYS A 1 8.59 -35.53 -4.75
C CYS A 1 8.98 -35.69 -3.28
N GLY A 2 10.30 -35.63 -2.96
CA GLY A 2 10.78 -35.81 -1.59
C GLY A 2 10.73 -34.53 -0.75
N HIS A 3 10.69 -33.36 -1.40
CA HIS A 3 10.62 -32.04 -0.76
C HIS A 3 10.04 -31.02 -1.74
N ALA A 4 9.26 -30.07 -1.23
CA ALA A 4 8.73 -28.97 -2.00
C ALA A 4 8.70 -27.70 -1.14
N VAL A 5 8.97 -26.55 -1.74
CA VAL A 5 8.85 -25.23 -1.10
C VAL A 5 7.77 -24.44 -1.83
N LEU A 6 6.82 -23.92 -1.07
CA LEU A 6 5.73 -23.11 -1.58
C LEU A 6 5.84 -21.70 -0.99
N ASN A 7 5.93 -20.70 -1.84
CA ASN A 7 5.96 -19.30 -1.42
C ASN A 7 4.61 -18.64 -1.69
N TYR A 8 3.97 -18.15 -0.63
CA TYR A 8 2.70 -17.44 -0.69
C TYR A 8 2.89 -15.98 -0.30
N ILE A 9 2.10 -15.12 -0.91
CA ILE A 9 1.96 -13.72 -0.49
C ILE A 9 0.52 -13.52 -0.03
N ILE A 10 0.36 -13.18 1.24
CA ILE A 10 -0.93 -12.84 1.83
C ILE A 10 -1.09 -11.33 1.79
N ARG A 11 -2.22 -10.84 1.27
CA ARG A 11 -2.55 -9.42 1.22
C ARG A 11 -4.02 -9.22 1.59
N ASP A 12 -4.27 -8.19 2.37
CA ASP A 12 -5.60 -7.65 2.62
C ASP A 12 -5.49 -6.18 3.00
N HIS A 13 -6.51 -5.39 2.70
CA HIS A 13 -6.58 -3.98 3.10
C HIS A 13 -7.13 -3.82 4.51
N ASP A 14 -7.88 -4.81 4.99
CA ASP A 14 -8.42 -4.89 6.34
C ASP A 14 -7.49 -5.72 7.24
N ASN A 15 -7.07 -5.15 8.37
CA ASN A 15 -6.14 -5.81 9.27
C ASN A 15 -6.72 -7.06 9.93
N TYR A 16 -8.02 -7.05 10.27
CA TYR A 16 -8.68 -8.22 10.84
C TYR A 16 -8.75 -9.37 9.83
N ALA A 17 -9.17 -9.08 8.59
CA ALA A 17 -9.18 -10.05 7.52
C ALA A 17 -7.77 -10.59 7.21
N PHE A 18 -6.74 -9.72 7.25
CA PHE A 18 -5.35 -10.11 7.07
C PHE A 18 -4.89 -11.11 8.13
N GLN A 19 -5.15 -10.86 9.41
CA GLN A 19 -4.81 -11.78 10.49
C GLN A 19 -5.58 -13.11 10.36
N ASN A 20 -6.85 -13.08 9.99
CA ASN A 20 -7.64 -14.30 9.77
C ASN A 20 -7.06 -15.16 8.64
N ARG A 21 -6.56 -14.56 7.56
CA ARG A 21 -5.88 -15.29 6.47
C ARG A 21 -4.60 -15.98 6.96
N LYS A 22 -3.80 -15.31 7.80
CA LYS A 22 -2.61 -15.91 8.42
C LYS A 22 -2.99 -17.09 9.33
N ASN A 23 -3.96 -16.90 10.21
CA ASN A 23 -4.44 -17.95 11.11
C ASN A 23 -5.01 -19.15 10.34
N HIS A 24 -5.65 -18.91 9.19
CA HIS A 24 -6.12 -19.98 8.33
C HIS A 24 -4.99 -20.85 7.78
N LEU A 25 -3.88 -20.25 7.35
CA LEU A 25 -2.69 -21.02 6.92
C LEU A 25 -2.07 -21.81 8.08
N VAL A 26 -2.01 -21.25 9.28
CA VAL A 26 -1.56 -21.97 10.48
C VAL A 26 -2.43 -23.21 10.71
N SER A 27 -3.75 -23.03 10.70
CA SER A 27 -4.70 -24.14 10.90
C SER A 27 -4.56 -25.23 9.81
N ILE A 28 -4.34 -24.86 8.56
CA ILE A 28 -4.09 -25.82 7.48
C ILE A 28 -2.81 -26.62 7.74
N ALA A 29 -1.72 -25.95 8.11
CA ALA A 29 -0.45 -26.62 8.41
C ALA A 29 -0.60 -27.60 9.59
N GLU A 30 -1.31 -27.20 10.66
CA GLU A 30 -1.61 -28.07 11.80
C GLU A 30 -2.43 -29.30 11.40
N GLN A 31 -3.49 -29.11 10.59
CA GLN A 31 -4.33 -30.21 10.10
C GLN A 31 -3.53 -31.20 9.23
N LEU A 32 -2.66 -30.71 8.37
CA LEU A 32 -1.81 -31.55 7.54
C LEU A 32 -0.80 -32.33 8.38
N ASN A 33 -0.19 -31.71 9.36
CA ASN A 33 0.72 -32.36 10.29
C ASN A 33 0.02 -33.41 11.17
N ALA A 34 -1.21 -33.15 11.59
CA ALA A 34 -2.00 -34.11 12.33
C ALA A 34 -2.38 -35.32 11.46
N LYS A 35 -2.67 -35.10 10.18
CA LYS A 35 -3.07 -36.15 9.24
C LYS A 35 -1.91 -37.01 8.75
N TRP A 36 -0.78 -36.39 8.46
CA TRP A 36 0.34 -37.04 7.74
C TRP A 36 1.60 -37.24 8.58
N GLY A 37 1.60 -36.78 9.83
CA GLY A 37 2.71 -36.84 10.75
C GLY A 37 3.37 -35.46 10.96
N ALA A 38 3.91 -35.27 12.18
CA ALA A 38 4.61 -34.03 12.54
C ALA A 38 5.79 -33.76 11.62
N GLY A 39 5.96 -32.50 11.20
CA GLY A 39 7.03 -32.09 10.29
C GLY A 39 6.72 -32.31 8.81
N THR A 40 5.52 -32.79 8.46
CA THR A 40 5.09 -32.87 7.05
C THR A 40 5.00 -31.49 6.39
N VAL A 41 4.55 -30.49 7.13
CA VAL A 41 4.50 -29.09 6.71
C VAL A 41 5.23 -28.25 7.75
N GLU A 42 6.24 -27.51 7.30
CA GLU A 42 6.88 -26.46 8.05
C GLU A 42 6.38 -25.13 7.51
N LEU A 43 5.73 -24.31 8.35
CA LEU A 43 5.15 -23.02 7.97
C LEU A 43 5.96 -21.89 8.60
N CYS A 44 6.53 -21.02 7.76
CA CYS A 44 7.16 -19.77 8.19
C CYS A 44 6.32 -18.58 7.69
N ILE A 45 5.91 -17.69 8.60
CA ILE A 45 5.17 -16.47 8.27
C ILE A 45 6.03 -15.27 8.65
N THR A 46 6.28 -14.38 7.70
CA THR A 46 7.05 -13.15 7.90
C THR A 46 6.23 -11.96 7.43
N ASP A 47 6.01 -10.98 8.31
CA ASP A 47 5.37 -9.73 7.95
C ASP A 47 6.38 -8.78 7.31
N GLN A 48 6.06 -8.24 6.13
CA GLN A 48 6.91 -7.31 5.41
C GLN A 48 6.52 -5.85 5.68
N TYR A 49 5.22 -5.53 5.64
CA TYR A 49 4.66 -4.21 5.89
C TYR A 49 3.17 -4.34 6.22
N TYR A 50 2.63 -3.30 6.84
CA TYR A 50 1.21 -3.19 7.17
C TYR A 50 0.55 -2.07 6.36
N ASN A 51 -0.78 -2.03 6.34
CA ASN A 51 -1.53 -0.93 5.73
C ASN A 51 -1.32 0.35 6.54
N MET A 52 -0.85 1.41 5.90
CA MET A 52 -0.64 2.71 6.54
C MET A 52 -1.93 3.47 6.87
N LYS A 53 -3.09 2.94 6.51
CA LYS A 53 -4.40 3.57 6.68
C LYS A 53 -4.61 4.11 8.09
N GLU A 54 -4.33 3.31 9.12
CA GLU A 54 -4.52 3.69 10.52
C GLU A 54 -3.67 4.91 10.93
N ILE A 55 -2.47 5.05 10.34
CA ILE A 55 -1.59 6.19 10.58
C ILE A 55 -2.09 7.42 9.81
N ILE A 56 -2.50 7.23 8.57
CA ILE A 56 -3.00 8.30 7.70
C ILE A 56 -4.34 8.85 8.20
N GLU A 57 -5.22 8.03 8.76
CA GLU A 57 -6.48 8.47 9.36
C GLU A 57 -6.27 9.45 10.52
N GLN A 58 -5.19 9.29 11.29
CA GLN A 58 -4.79 10.25 12.33
C GLN A 58 -4.18 11.54 11.75
N ASN A 59 -3.83 11.54 10.47
CA ASN A 59 -3.20 12.64 9.74
C ASN A 59 -4.00 12.98 8.47
N ILE A 60 -5.32 12.95 8.55
CA ILE A 60 -6.23 13.07 7.40
C ILE A 60 -6.02 14.34 6.58
N HIS A 61 -5.49 15.41 7.21
CA HIS A 61 -5.14 16.65 6.54
C HIS A 61 -4.19 16.46 5.34
N LEU A 62 -3.35 15.41 5.35
CA LEU A 62 -2.47 15.08 4.23
C LEU A 62 -3.30 14.74 2.98
N ILE A 63 -4.31 13.91 3.15
CA ILE A 63 -5.23 13.52 2.06
C ILE A 63 -6.06 14.72 1.61
N GLU A 64 -6.63 15.49 2.55
CA GLU A 64 -7.48 16.64 2.23
C GLU A 64 -6.69 17.74 1.49
N ASN A 65 -5.45 17.99 1.85
CA ASN A 65 -4.60 18.95 1.17
C ASN A 65 -4.21 18.45 -0.24
N ALA A 66 -3.89 17.16 -0.39
CA ALA A 66 -3.63 16.57 -1.69
C ALA A 66 -4.86 16.66 -2.63
N LYS A 67 -6.07 16.41 -2.11
CA LYS A 67 -7.33 16.58 -2.86
C LYS A 67 -7.52 18.02 -3.33
N LYS A 68 -7.34 18.98 -2.44
CA LYS A 68 -7.41 20.42 -2.78
C LYS A 68 -6.39 20.80 -3.86
N ALA A 69 -5.17 20.27 -3.81
CA ALA A 69 -4.16 20.52 -4.82
C ALA A 69 -4.57 19.93 -6.18
N CYS A 70 -5.12 18.71 -6.21
CA CYS A 70 -5.67 18.11 -7.42
C CYS A 70 -6.77 18.98 -8.04
N GLU A 71 -7.74 19.41 -7.24
CA GLU A 71 -8.87 20.23 -7.69
C GLU A 71 -8.41 21.58 -8.28
N LYS A 72 -7.40 22.21 -7.67
CA LYS A 72 -6.85 23.48 -8.16
C LYS A 72 -6.24 23.39 -9.55
N VAL A 73 -5.73 22.24 -9.95
CA VAL A 73 -5.18 22.03 -11.29
C VAL A 73 -6.18 21.36 -12.25
N GLY A 74 -7.45 21.27 -11.84
CA GLY A 74 -8.54 20.73 -12.65
C GLY A 74 -8.55 19.20 -12.73
N LEU A 75 -7.92 18.50 -11.78
CA LEU A 75 -8.00 17.06 -11.64
C LEU A 75 -9.12 16.68 -10.66
N ILE A 76 -9.75 15.55 -10.91
CA ILE A 76 -10.72 14.95 -9.98
C ILE A 76 -9.97 13.98 -9.08
N PRO A 77 -9.85 14.26 -7.76
CA PRO A 77 -9.13 13.38 -6.86
C PRO A 77 -9.90 12.06 -6.67
N ASN A 78 -9.16 10.96 -6.77
CA ASN A 78 -9.66 9.63 -6.44
C ASN A 78 -8.76 9.04 -5.35
N VAL A 79 -9.34 8.77 -4.18
CA VAL A 79 -8.64 8.14 -3.06
C VAL A 79 -9.00 6.67 -3.01
N SER A 80 -8.02 5.83 -3.24
CA SER A 80 -8.21 4.38 -3.26
C SER A 80 -7.03 3.66 -2.58
N PRO A 81 -7.26 2.49 -2.00
CA PRO A 81 -6.17 1.71 -1.42
C PRO A 81 -5.23 1.20 -2.51
N ILE A 82 -3.93 1.19 -2.22
CA ILE A 82 -2.91 0.62 -3.10
C ILE A 82 -2.80 -0.88 -2.84
N ARG A 83 -2.67 -1.66 -3.90
CA ARG A 83 -2.58 -3.11 -3.83
C ARG A 83 -1.22 -3.63 -3.34
N GLY A 84 -0.18 -2.84 -3.40
CA GLY A 84 1.19 -3.22 -3.04
C GLY A 84 1.71 -2.48 -1.82
N GLY A 85 2.92 -2.82 -1.38
CA GLY A 85 3.69 -2.02 -0.45
C GLY A 85 4.37 -0.87 -1.17
N THR A 86 4.51 0.25 -0.49
CA THR A 86 5.21 1.44 -0.98
C THR A 86 6.19 1.91 0.07
N ASP A 87 7.13 2.75 -0.33
CA ASP A 87 8.03 3.41 0.62
C ASP A 87 7.25 4.26 1.63
N GLY A 88 6.12 4.82 1.22
CA GLY A 88 5.20 5.56 2.08
C GLY A 88 4.68 4.73 3.25
N CYS A 89 4.41 3.44 3.06
CA CYS A 89 4.07 2.53 4.15
C CYS A 89 5.21 2.42 5.16
N HIS A 90 6.43 2.17 4.69
CA HIS A 90 7.59 2.03 5.58
C HIS A 90 7.90 3.33 6.33
N LEU A 91 7.80 4.48 5.66
CA LEU A 91 8.01 5.80 6.28
C LEU A 91 6.94 6.10 7.32
N SER A 92 5.69 5.78 7.03
CA SER A 92 4.57 6.00 7.95
C SER A 92 4.77 5.25 9.26
N PHE A 93 5.18 3.98 9.22
CA PHE A 93 5.47 3.19 10.43
C PHE A 93 6.77 3.58 11.15
N ARG A 94 7.60 4.41 10.53
CA ARG A 94 8.79 5.02 11.16
C ARG A 94 8.53 6.41 11.74
N GLY A 95 7.27 6.85 11.76
CA GLY A 95 6.86 8.13 12.37
C GLY A 95 6.75 9.29 11.38
N LEU A 96 6.83 9.03 10.07
CA LEU A 96 6.59 10.02 9.02
C LEU A 96 5.36 9.62 8.21
N PRO A 97 4.14 10.09 8.57
CA PRO A 97 2.94 9.80 7.80
C PRO A 97 3.11 10.23 6.34
N CYS A 98 3.10 9.27 5.43
CA CYS A 98 3.48 9.48 4.03
C CYS A 98 2.50 8.76 3.08
N PRO A 99 1.35 9.39 2.75
CA PRO A 99 0.46 8.85 1.74
C PRO A 99 1.06 8.99 0.34
N ASP A 100 0.68 8.09 -0.56
CA ASP A 100 1.14 8.11 -1.93
C ASP A 100 0.31 9.05 -2.80
N ILE A 101 0.96 9.69 -3.76
CA ILE A 101 0.33 10.53 -4.80
C ILE A 101 0.42 9.80 -6.13
N GLY A 102 -0.71 9.71 -6.85
CA GLY A 102 -0.76 9.11 -8.17
C GLY A 102 0.01 9.94 -9.20
N THR A 103 0.80 9.28 -10.03
CA THR A 103 1.58 9.90 -11.10
C THR A 103 0.80 10.11 -12.40
N GLY A 104 -0.38 9.49 -12.53
CA GLY A 104 -1.15 9.48 -13.79
C GLY A 104 -0.59 8.51 -14.83
N ALA A 105 0.31 7.59 -14.44
CA ALA A 105 0.81 6.54 -15.31
C ALA A 105 -0.15 5.36 -15.40
N HIS A 106 0.07 4.50 -16.39
CA HIS A 106 -0.76 3.34 -16.72
C HIS A 106 0.09 2.10 -16.96
N ALA A 107 -0.54 0.92 -16.86
CA ALA A 107 0.06 -0.38 -17.14
C ALA A 107 1.32 -0.68 -16.32
N TYR A 108 1.31 -0.29 -15.04
CA TYR A 108 2.42 -0.46 -14.11
C TYR A 108 2.98 -1.88 -14.10
N HIS A 109 4.30 -1.99 -14.02
CA HIS A 109 5.06 -3.25 -13.97
C HIS A 109 4.92 -4.12 -15.23
N GLY A 110 4.44 -3.56 -16.33
CA GLY A 110 4.26 -4.26 -17.59
C GLY A 110 5.13 -3.68 -18.72
N PRO A 111 5.27 -4.41 -19.84
CA PRO A 111 6.04 -3.94 -20.99
C PRO A 111 5.42 -2.73 -21.70
N TYR A 112 4.18 -2.41 -21.36
CA TYR A 112 3.43 -1.26 -21.90
C TYR A 112 3.27 -0.14 -20.85
N GLU A 113 4.05 -0.15 -19.80
CA GLU A 113 4.03 0.94 -18.81
C GLU A 113 4.34 2.27 -19.47
N HIS A 114 3.46 3.24 -19.28
CA HIS A 114 3.56 4.54 -19.94
C HIS A 114 2.89 5.65 -19.12
N ILE A 115 3.28 6.88 -19.42
CA ILE A 115 2.64 8.10 -18.94
C ILE A 115 2.62 9.12 -20.08
N SER A 116 1.57 9.93 -20.17
CA SER A 116 1.54 11.04 -21.12
C SER A 116 2.33 12.24 -20.60
N ALA A 117 2.94 13.03 -21.50
CA ALA A 117 3.60 14.27 -21.12
C ALA A 117 2.64 15.23 -20.40
N GLN A 118 1.39 15.29 -20.84
CA GLN A 118 0.34 16.12 -20.22
C GLN A 118 0.04 15.69 -18.78
N SER A 119 0.05 14.38 -18.49
CA SER A 119 -0.11 13.86 -17.11
C SER A 119 1.09 14.24 -16.25
N MET A 120 2.30 14.18 -16.79
CA MET A 120 3.51 14.60 -16.08
C MET A 120 3.45 16.09 -15.69
N ASP A 121 3.10 16.96 -16.64
CA ASP A 121 2.95 18.40 -16.40
C ASP A 121 1.88 18.67 -15.31
N LYS A 122 0.75 17.98 -15.40
CA LYS A 122 -0.33 18.10 -14.41
C LYS A 122 0.08 17.68 -12.99
N VAL A 123 0.87 16.63 -12.88
CA VAL A 123 1.37 16.18 -11.56
C VAL A 123 2.37 17.19 -10.99
N VAL A 124 3.23 17.78 -11.84
CA VAL A 124 4.13 18.85 -11.40
C VAL A 124 3.33 20.05 -10.88
N ASP A 125 2.33 20.51 -11.63
CA ASP A 125 1.45 21.60 -11.19
C ASP A 125 0.76 21.29 -9.86
N MET A 126 0.26 20.07 -9.70
CA MET A 126 -0.39 19.60 -8.47
C MET A 126 0.58 19.62 -7.27
N VAL A 127 1.81 19.15 -7.45
CA VAL A 127 2.83 19.17 -6.39
C VAL A 127 3.17 20.61 -6.00
N ILE A 128 3.27 21.53 -6.96
CA ILE A 128 3.49 22.96 -6.70
C ILE A 128 2.33 23.52 -5.88
N GLU A 129 1.09 23.24 -6.24
CA GLU A 129 -0.07 23.69 -5.45
C GLU A 129 -0.11 23.07 -4.05
N LEU A 130 0.29 21.81 -3.89
CA LEU A 130 0.40 21.18 -2.59
C LEU A 130 1.44 21.89 -1.71
N VAL A 131 2.61 22.21 -2.23
CA VAL A 131 3.64 22.95 -1.51
C VAL A 131 3.13 24.36 -1.12
N LYS A 132 2.41 25.06 -2.00
CA LYS A 132 1.79 26.35 -1.68
C LYS A 132 0.79 26.22 -0.54
N ILE A 133 -0.05 25.17 -0.52
CA ILE A 133 -0.99 24.92 0.58
C ILE A 133 -0.21 24.82 1.90
N TYR A 134 0.85 24.02 1.95
CA TYR A 134 1.64 23.86 3.19
C TYR A 134 2.44 25.11 3.57
N SER A 135 2.89 25.91 2.62
CA SER A 135 3.61 27.16 2.92
C SER A 135 2.77 28.20 3.68
N THR A 136 1.45 28.10 3.62
CA THR A 136 0.53 28.98 4.36
C THR A 136 0.30 28.54 5.82
N PHE A 137 0.70 27.32 6.18
CA PHE A 137 0.59 26.80 7.56
C PHE A 137 1.80 27.13 8.45
N SER A 138 2.84 27.72 7.87
CA SER A 138 4.04 28.10 8.61
C SER A 138 3.87 29.48 9.25
N LYS A 139 3.09 29.54 10.38
CA LYS A 139 3.29 30.60 11.43
C LYS A 139 2.65 30.16 12.72
#